data_2ab0c92294686b5dd5ddd255fed293da
#
_entry.id   2ab0c92294686b5dd5ddd255fed293da
#
_cell.length_a   1.000
_cell.length_b   1.000
_cell.length_c   1.000
_cell.angle_alpha   90.00
_cell.angle_beta   90.00
_cell.angle_gamma   90.00
#
_symmetry.space_group_name_H-M   'P 1'
#
loop_
_entity.id
_entity.type
_entity.pdbx_description
1 polymer ?
#
loop_
_entity_poly.entity_id
_entity_poly.type
_entity_poly.pdbx_seq_one_letter_code
_entity_poly.pdbx_strand_id
1 'polypeptide(L)'
;MKLATLKNGQRDGILVVVDRKLETCTRVPQIARTLQQAIESWSVIAPKLQTVYGQLNAGKETNAEPFSPQEAESPLPRAFQFLDGSVYLSHMRKARKARGAEMPANFETEPLMYQAVSDGFIGPLDDMPLPTDELGVDMEAEVAIVVDDVPMGVAADQAAIHIKLVMLLNDYTLRALTKTELPKGFGFMQAKPTSGFSPVAVTLDELPQWDGEKLNLPLIST
;
A
#
# COMPACT_ATOMS: atom_id res chain seq x y z
N MET A 1 -12.76 8.77 -1.53
CA MET A 1 -12.45 8.75 -2.98
C MET A 1 -11.50 7.60 -3.32
N LYS A 2 -11.40 7.26 -4.62
CA LYS A 2 -10.47 6.22 -5.12
C LYS A 2 -9.47 6.86 -6.08
N LEU A 3 -8.21 6.56 -5.89
CA LEU A 3 -7.09 7.09 -6.68
C LEU A 3 -6.28 5.93 -7.27
N ALA A 4 -5.79 6.11 -8.47
CA ALA A 4 -4.89 5.17 -9.13
C ALA A 4 -3.76 5.91 -9.86
N THR A 5 -2.75 5.17 -10.26
CA THR A 5 -1.68 5.63 -11.12
C THR A 5 -1.67 4.79 -12.39
N LEU A 6 -1.78 5.43 -13.54
CA LEU A 6 -1.70 4.74 -14.84
C LEU A 6 -0.26 4.75 -15.38
N LYS A 7 0.10 3.67 -16.05
CA LYS A 7 1.37 3.50 -16.77
C LYS A 7 1.52 4.57 -17.85
N ASN A 8 2.70 5.20 -17.96
CA ASN A 8 3.04 6.16 -19.01
C ASN A 8 4.51 6.10 -19.41
N GLY A 9 5.23 5.07 -18.97
CA GLY A 9 6.67 4.91 -19.18
C GLY A 9 7.55 5.77 -18.25
N GLN A 10 6.95 6.53 -17.33
CA GLN A 10 7.67 7.26 -16.28
C GLN A 10 7.53 6.51 -14.96
N ARG A 11 8.49 6.68 -14.05
CA ARG A 11 8.53 5.96 -12.77
C ARG A 11 7.34 6.22 -11.83
N ASP A 12 6.71 7.38 -11.92
CA ASP A 12 5.63 7.80 -11.04
C ASP A 12 4.27 7.79 -11.74
N GLY A 13 4.23 7.36 -13.02
CA GLY A 13 3.02 7.26 -13.83
C GLY A 13 2.18 8.54 -13.90
N ILE A 14 0.87 8.40 -14.07
CA ILE A 14 -0.09 9.50 -14.11
C ILE A 14 -1.19 9.27 -13.08
N LEU A 15 -1.41 10.26 -12.21
CA LEU A 15 -2.52 10.24 -11.25
C LEU A 15 -3.87 10.30 -11.97
N VAL A 16 -4.78 9.41 -11.58
CA VAL A 16 -6.18 9.43 -12.00
C VAL A 16 -7.11 9.29 -10.80
N VAL A 17 -8.28 9.90 -10.90
CA VAL A 17 -9.41 9.67 -10.02
C VAL A 17 -10.27 8.55 -10.63
N VAL A 18 -10.62 7.53 -9.86
CA VAL A 18 -11.37 6.36 -10.31
C VAL A 18 -12.76 6.37 -9.66
N ASP A 19 -13.79 5.99 -10.39
CA ASP A 19 -15.16 5.94 -9.86
C ASP A 19 -15.34 4.82 -8.81
N ARG A 20 -16.50 4.81 -8.13
CA ARG A 20 -16.80 3.81 -7.09
C ARG A 20 -16.82 2.39 -7.62
N LYS A 21 -17.24 2.21 -8.87
CA LYS A 21 -17.43 0.91 -9.50
C LYS A 21 -16.15 0.36 -10.13
N LEU A 22 -15.09 1.15 -10.20
CA LEU A 22 -13.85 0.84 -10.90
C LEU A 22 -14.06 0.62 -12.42
N GLU A 23 -15.01 1.32 -13.00
CA GLU A 23 -15.35 1.24 -14.42
C GLU A 23 -14.74 2.38 -15.21
N THR A 24 -14.65 3.58 -14.61
CA THR A 24 -14.16 4.78 -15.28
C THR A 24 -13.15 5.55 -14.42
N CYS A 25 -12.29 6.29 -15.10
CA CYS A 25 -11.34 7.20 -14.45
C CYS A 25 -11.22 8.52 -15.22
N THR A 26 -10.59 9.50 -14.60
CA THR A 26 -10.22 10.75 -15.25
C THR A 26 -8.84 11.22 -14.81
N ARG A 27 -8.03 11.70 -15.76
CA ARG A 27 -6.70 12.27 -15.50
C ARG A 27 -6.85 13.66 -14.93
N VAL A 28 -5.99 14.01 -13.98
CA VAL A 28 -6.09 15.26 -13.23
C VAL A 28 -4.77 16.06 -13.20
N PRO A 29 -4.04 16.21 -14.33
CA PRO A 29 -2.71 16.83 -14.35
C PRO A 29 -2.72 18.31 -13.93
N GLN A 30 -3.85 18.99 -14.04
CA GLN A 30 -4.07 20.35 -13.57
C GLN A 30 -4.18 20.47 -12.06
N ILE A 31 -4.42 19.35 -11.35
CA ILE A 31 -4.51 19.28 -9.88
C ILE A 31 -3.20 18.72 -9.33
N ALA A 32 -2.81 17.52 -9.77
CA ALA A 32 -1.54 16.90 -9.48
C ALA A 32 -1.19 15.91 -10.62
N ARG A 33 0.09 15.82 -10.97
CA ARG A 33 0.54 14.91 -12.03
C ARG A 33 0.70 13.47 -11.54
N THR A 34 1.13 13.31 -10.29
CA THR A 34 1.44 12.02 -9.67
C THR A 34 0.80 11.94 -8.29
N LEU A 35 0.60 10.74 -7.76
CA LEU A 35 0.12 10.57 -6.40
C LEU A 35 1.13 11.12 -5.38
N GLN A 36 2.43 10.95 -5.61
CA GLN A 36 3.46 11.54 -4.75
C GLN A 36 3.27 13.06 -4.61
N GLN A 37 3.09 13.78 -5.71
CA GLN A 37 2.81 15.21 -5.68
C GLN A 37 1.53 15.55 -4.91
N ALA A 38 0.50 14.71 -5.02
CA ALA A 38 -0.74 14.90 -4.28
C ALA A 38 -0.55 14.74 -2.78
N ILE A 39 0.21 13.72 -2.34
CA ILE A 39 0.49 13.46 -0.92
C ILE A 39 1.31 14.60 -0.30
N GLU A 40 2.32 15.10 -0.97
CA GLU A 40 3.16 16.22 -0.49
C GLU A 40 2.37 17.53 -0.25
N SER A 41 1.20 17.65 -0.84
CA SER A 41 0.32 18.82 -0.69
C SER A 41 -1.13 18.42 -0.39
N TRP A 42 -1.32 17.34 0.37
CA TRP A 42 -2.60 16.68 0.54
C TRP A 42 -3.75 17.59 0.98
N SER A 43 -3.51 18.45 1.96
CA SER A 43 -4.53 19.38 2.48
C SER A 43 -5.12 20.31 1.42
N VAL A 44 -4.33 20.67 0.41
CA VAL A 44 -4.72 21.55 -0.70
C VAL A 44 -5.27 20.76 -1.89
N ILE A 45 -4.70 19.60 -2.14
CA ILE A 45 -5.00 18.76 -3.34
C ILE A 45 -6.21 17.87 -3.12
N ALA A 46 -6.35 17.22 -1.96
CA ALA A 46 -7.41 16.26 -1.70
C ALA A 46 -8.84 16.83 -1.89
N PRO A 47 -9.18 18.05 -1.45
CA PRO A 47 -10.51 18.62 -1.71
C PRO A 47 -10.83 18.78 -3.20
N LYS A 48 -9.82 19.09 -4.03
CA LYS A 48 -9.98 19.20 -5.49
C LYS A 48 -10.21 17.83 -6.13
N LEU A 49 -9.44 16.82 -5.72
CA LEU A 49 -9.63 15.44 -6.16
C LEU A 49 -11.00 14.90 -5.75
N GLN A 50 -11.44 15.21 -4.52
CA GLN A 50 -12.77 14.83 -4.03
C GLN A 50 -13.90 15.45 -4.87
N THR A 51 -13.73 16.69 -5.33
CA THR A 51 -14.68 17.34 -6.23
C THR A 51 -14.77 16.59 -7.56
N VAL A 52 -13.62 16.24 -8.16
CA VAL A 52 -13.58 15.44 -9.40
C VAL A 52 -14.22 14.08 -9.19
N TYR A 53 -13.92 13.42 -8.06
CA TYR A 53 -14.52 12.13 -7.70
C TYR A 53 -16.05 12.21 -7.63
N GLY A 54 -16.59 13.27 -7.03
CA GLY A 54 -18.04 13.52 -7.00
C GLY A 54 -18.64 13.74 -8.40
N GLN A 55 -17.96 14.48 -9.28
CA GLN A 55 -18.39 14.72 -10.66
C GLN A 55 -18.36 13.43 -11.49
N LEU A 56 -17.28 12.65 -11.36
CA LEU A 56 -17.14 11.37 -12.06
C LEU A 56 -18.26 10.40 -11.68
N ASN A 57 -18.52 10.22 -10.38
CA ASN A 57 -19.60 9.34 -9.90
C ASN A 57 -21.01 9.84 -10.25
N ALA A 58 -21.17 11.13 -10.52
CA ALA A 58 -22.44 11.72 -10.97
C ALA A 58 -22.59 11.68 -12.52
N GLY A 59 -21.63 11.14 -13.26
CA GLY A 59 -21.62 11.13 -14.72
C GLY A 59 -21.49 12.53 -15.35
N LYS A 60 -20.90 13.47 -14.63
CA LYS A 60 -20.72 14.87 -15.06
C LYS A 60 -19.29 15.19 -15.51
N GLU A 61 -18.38 14.24 -15.37
CA GLU A 61 -16.99 14.39 -15.83
C GLU A 61 -16.91 14.14 -17.33
N THR A 62 -16.51 15.17 -18.10
CA THR A 62 -16.51 15.13 -19.57
C THR A 62 -15.30 14.39 -20.15
N ASN A 63 -14.23 14.25 -19.38
CA ASN A 63 -12.99 13.59 -19.78
C ASN A 63 -12.86 12.18 -19.17
N ALA A 64 -13.99 11.57 -18.76
CA ALA A 64 -14.00 10.22 -18.25
C ALA A 64 -13.59 9.22 -19.32
N GLU A 65 -12.69 8.32 -18.99
CA GLU A 65 -12.22 7.21 -19.82
C GLU A 65 -12.40 5.88 -19.09
N PRO A 66 -12.47 4.73 -19.78
CA PRO A 66 -12.54 3.43 -19.11
C PRO A 66 -11.33 3.21 -18.21
N PHE A 67 -11.57 2.67 -17.01
CA PHE A 67 -10.49 2.26 -16.10
C PHE A 67 -10.12 0.81 -16.36
N SER A 68 -8.83 0.55 -16.57
CA SER A 68 -8.28 -0.79 -16.77
C SER A 68 -7.19 -1.08 -15.73
N PRO A 69 -7.37 -2.10 -14.87
CA PRO A 69 -6.33 -2.52 -13.94
C PRO A 69 -5.02 -2.98 -14.61
N GLN A 70 -5.07 -3.41 -15.88
CA GLN A 70 -3.89 -3.78 -16.68
C GLN A 70 -2.97 -2.58 -16.95
N GLU A 71 -3.58 -1.39 -17.08
CA GLU A 71 -2.85 -0.14 -17.30
C GLU A 71 -2.43 0.54 -15.99
N ALA A 72 -2.78 -0.03 -14.84
CA ALA A 72 -2.44 0.53 -13.55
C ALA A 72 -1.05 0.07 -13.09
N GLU A 73 -0.31 1.02 -12.51
CA GLU A 73 0.83 0.77 -11.61
C GLU A 73 0.32 0.51 -10.19
N SER A 74 1.21 0.23 -9.24
CA SER A 74 0.92 0.52 -7.83
C SER A 74 0.39 1.95 -7.69
N PRO A 75 -0.62 2.22 -6.85
CA PRO A 75 -1.14 3.59 -6.69
C PRO A 75 -0.05 4.62 -6.36
N LEU A 76 0.93 4.23 -5.54
CA LEU A 76 2.18 4.94 -5.31
C LEU A 76 3.31 4.06 -5.83
N PRO A 77 3.83 4.28 -7.07
CA PRO A 77 4.77 3.33 -7.71
C PRO A 77 6.11 3.18 -6.99
N ARG A 78 6.48 4.16 -6.18
CA ARG A 78 7.62 4.14 -5.26
C ARG A 78 7.34 5.06 -4.08
N ALA A 79 8.01 4.85 -2.96
CA ALA A 79 7.89 5.67 -1.77
C ALA A 79 9.27 6.10 -1.26
N PHE A 80 9.33 7.21 -0.51
CA PHE A 80 10.56 7.61 0.19
C PHE A 80 10.96 6.61 1.26
N GLN A 81 9.95 5.99 1.88
CA GLN A 81 10.13 4.98 2.90
C GLN A 81 8.96 4.00 2.86
N PHE A 82 9.26 2.73 3.05
CA PHE A 82 8.27 1.69 3.28
C PHE A 82 8.65 0.92 4.54
N LEU A 83 7.76 0.90 5.50
CA LEU A 83 7.90 0.15 6.74
C LEU A 83 6.84 -0.94 6.78
N ASP A 84 7.27 -2.17 7.04
CA ASP A 84 6.39 -3.29 7.28
C ASP A 84 6.41 -3.64 8.77
N GLY A 85 5.22 -3.80 9.35
CA GLY A 85 5.02 -4.03 10.77
C GLY A 85 4.18 -5.26 11.08
N SER A 86 4.73 -6.20 11.86
CA SER A 86 4.00 -7.37 12.36
C SER A 86 3.09 -6.98 13.52
N VAL A 87 1.96 -6.31 13.23
CA VAL A 87 1.03 -5.80 14.25
C VAL A 87 -0.10 -6.77 14.63
N TYR A 88 -0.32 -7.82 13.83
CA TYR A 88 -1.31 -8.84 14.14
C TYR A 88 -0.73 -9.91 15.06
N LEU A 89 -1.12 -9.91 16.33
CA LEU A 89 -0.59 -10.83 17.34
C LEU A 89 -0.80 -12.31 17.00
N SER A 90 -1.91 -12.64 16.32
CA SER A 90 -2.17 -14.00 15.84
C SER A 90 -1.15 -14.45 14.80
N HIS A 91 -0.78 -13.55 13.86
CA HIS A 91 0.27 -13.80 12.88
C HIS A 91 1.62 -14.01 13.57
N MET A 92 2.01 -13.11 14.46
CA MET A 92 3.27 -13.22 15.21
C MET A 92 3.40 -14.57 15.92
N ARG A 93 2.35 -14.98 16.65
CA ARG A 93 2.35 -16.26 17.38
C ARG A 93 2.54 -17.45 16.44
N LYS A 94 1.87 -17.45 15.27
CA LYS A 94 2.01 -18.51 14.25
C LYS A 94 3.40 -18.51 13.64
N ALA A 95 3.91 -17.35 13.25
CA ALA A 95 5.24 -17.20 12.64
C ALA A 95 6.37 -17.64 13.59
N ARG A 96 6.30 -17.24 14.87
CA ARG A 96 7.26 -17.66 15.91
C ARG A 96 7.20 -19.17 16.15
N LYS A 97 6.00 -19.73 16.29
CA LYS A 97 5.81 -21.18 16.45
C LYS A 97 6.40 -21.96 15.27
N ALA A 98 6.18 -21.51 14.04
CA ALA A 98 6.72 -22.15 12.83
C ALA A 98 8.25 -22.13 12.77
N ARG A 99 8.89 -21.13 13.40
CA ARG A 99 10.36 -21.00 13.48
C ARG A 99 10.95 -21.65 14.73
N GLY A 100 10.12 -22.23 15.63
CA GLY A 100 10.58 -22.75 16.91
C GLY A 100 11.12 -21.67 17.85
N ALA A 101 10.69 -20.42 17.68
CA ALA A 101 11.14 -19.27 18.47
C ALA A 101 10.08 -18.83 19.49
N GLU A 102 10.53 -18.34 20.63
CA GLU A 102 9.66 -17.76 21.64
C GLU A 102 9.18 -16.35 21.25
N MET A 103 8.05 -15.94 21.83
CA MET A 103 7.56 -14.58 21.70
C MET A 103 8.46 -13.62 22.49
N PRO A 104 8.82 -12.46 21.92
CA PRO A 104 9.54 -11.42 22.68
C PRO A 104 8.73 -10.98 23.91
N ALA A 105 9.39 -10.65 25.01
CA ALA A 105 8.71 -10.25 26.24
C ALA A 105 7.88 -8.95 26.07
N ASN A 106 8.28 -8.09 25.14
CA ASN A 106 7.70 -6.76 24.87
C ASN A 106 6.84 -6.71 23.60
N PHE A 107 6.42 -7.87 23.07
CA PHE A 107 5.73 -7.95 21.75
C PHE A 107 4.39 -7.21 21.69
N GLU A 108 3.80 -6.87 22.81
CA GLU A 108 2.54 -6.08 22.89
C GLU A 108 2.80 -4.57 22.96
N THR A 109 4.01 -4.14 23.27
CA THR A 109 4.37 -2.72 23.47
C THR A 109 5.36 -2.20 22.44
N GLU A 110 6.14 -3.08 21.81
CA GLU A 110 7.10 -2.74 20.76
C GLU A 110 6.78 -3.52 19.49
N PRO A 111 6.32 -2.84 18.43
CA PRO A 111 6.04 -3.51 17.16
C PRO A 111 7.33 -4.00 16.52
N LEU A 112 7.29 -5.21 15.96
CA LEU A 112 8.36 -5.70 15.10
C LEU A 112 8.17 -5.06 13.72
N MET A 113 9.15 -4.27 13.30
CA MET A 113 9.13 -3.58 12.02
C MET A 113 10.47 -3.72 11.29
N TYR A 114 10.43 -3.65 9.97
CA TYR A 114 11.62 -3.55 9.14
C TYR A 114 11.41 -2.56 7.99
N GLN A 115 12.49 -2.03 7.45
CA GLN A 115 12.45 -1.23 6.22
C GLN A 115 12.39 -2.18 5.03
N ALA A 116 11.31 -2.07 4.27
CA ALA A 116 11.11 -2.81 3.04
C ALA A 116 11.64 -2.03 1.83
N VAL A 117 11.78 -2.71 0.70
CA VAL A 117 12.15 -2.13 -0.59
C VAL A 117 11.08 -1.11 -1.00
N SER A 118 11.49 0.12 -1.33
CA SER A 118 10.58 1.23 -1.60
C SER A 118 10.85 1.98 -2.91
N ASP A 119 11.87 1.58 -3.66
CA ASP A 119 12.33 2.27 -4.87
C ASP A 119 11.54 1.90 -6.14
N GLY A 120 10.68 0.89 -6.05
CA GLY A 120 9.78 0.47 -7.12
C GLY A 120 8.84 -0.64 -6.66
N PHE A 121 7.57 -0.53 -6.99
CA PHE A 121 6.53 -1.51 -6.65
C PHE A 121 5.93 -2.11 -7.92
N ILE A 122 5.36 -3.31 -7.79
CA ILE A 122 4.70 -4.02 -8.89
C ILE A 122 3.23 -3.58 -8.95
N GLY A 123 2.72 -3.37 -10.16
CA GLY A 123 1.32 -3.12 -10.40
C GLY A 123 0.43 -4.34 -10.10
N PRO A 124 -0.90 -4.16 -10.08
CA PRO A 124 -1.84 -5.17 -9.58
C PRO A 124 -1.86 -6.47 -10.39
N LEU A 125 -1.50 -6.41 -11.66
CA LEU A 125 -1.53 -7.54 -12.59
C LEU A 125 -0.18 -7.77 -13.27
N ASP A 126 0.88 -7.14 -12.78
CA ASP A 126 2.23 -7.35 -13.31
C ASP A 126 2.84 -8.60 -12.68
N ASP A 127 3.62 -9.32 -13.46
CA ASP A 127 4.33 -10.51 -12.99
C ASP A 127 5.43 -10.11 -11.98
N MET A 128 5.54 -10.89 -10.92
CA MET A 128 6.68 -10.82 -10.01
C MET A 128 7.83 -11.63 -10.62
N PRO A 129 8.93 -10.98 -11.05
CA PRO A 129 10.04 -11.71 -11.66
C PRO A 129 10.76 -12.58 -10.63
N LEU A 130 10.81 -13.87 -10.89
CA LEU A 130 11.44 -14.85 -10.02
C LEU A 130 12.45 -15.67 -10.81
N PRO A 131 13.73 -15.69 -10.42
CA PRO A 131 14.75 -16.40 -11.18
C PRO A 131 14.64 -17.93 -11.06
N THR A 132 14.08 -18.46 -9.98
CA THR A 132 13.89 -19.90 -9.74
C THR A 132 12.85 -20.15 -8.65
N ASP A 133 12.07 -21.22 -8.77
CA ASP A 133 11.10 -21.66 -7.77
C ASP A 133 11.76 -22.16 -6.46
N GLU A 134 13.04 -22.50 -6.50
CA GLU A 134 13.81 -22.94 -5.32
C GLU A 134 13.89 -21.87 -4.23
N LEU A 135 13.67 -20.60 -4.58
CA LEU A 135 13.61 -19.50 -3.61
C LEU A 135 12.38 -19.59 -2.70
N GLY A 136 11.39 -20.42 -3.07
CA GLY A 136 10.20 -20.67 -2.26
C GLY A 136 9.38 -19.40 -2.07
N VAL A 137 8.89 -18.84 -3.19
CA VAL A 137 8.03 -17.65 -3.14
C VAL A 137 6.74 -17.96 -2.40
N ASP A 138 6.36 -17.06 -1.51
CA ASP A 138 5.12 -17.10 -0.73
C ASP A 138 4.41 -15.76 -0.84
N MET A 139 3.09 -15.79 -0.75
CA MET A 139 2.22 -14.62 -0.81
C MET A 139 1.77 -14.23 0.59
N GLU A 140 1.95 -12.95 0.92
CA GLU A 140 1.44 -12.37 2.16
C GLU A 140 0.41 -11.29 1.83
N ALA A 141 -0.88 -11.60 2.04
CA ALA A 141 -1.98 -10.66 1.80
C ALA A 141 -2.08 -9.70 2.99
N GLU A 142 -1.96 -8.41 2.71
CA GLU A 142 -1.83 -7.36 3.71
C GLU A 142 -2.63 -6.11 3.36
N VAL A 143 -2.71 -5.20 4.33
CA VAL A 143 -3.25 -3.85 4.17
C VAL A 143 -2.12 -2.85 4.35
N ALA A 144 -1.91 -2.00 3.38
CA ALA A 144 -0.97 -0.90 3.44
C ALA A 144 -1.69 0.44 3.60
N ILE A 145 -1.06 1.36 4.31
CA ILE A 145 -1.50 2.75 4.44
C ILE A 145 -0.48 3.69 3.80
N VAL A 146 -0.95 4.76 3.19
CA VAL A 146 -0.12 5.89 2.77
C VAL A 146 -0.33 7.02 3.75
N VAL A 147 0.75 7.53 4.30
CA VAL A 147 0.74 8.66 5.26
C VAL A 147 1.38 9.90 4.64
N ASP A 148 1.03 11.07 5.16
CA ASP A 148 1.80 12.29 4.95
C ASP A 148 3.00 12.35 5.91
N ASP A 149 3.66 13.52 6.02
CA ASP A 149 4.77 13.71 6.95
C ASP A 149 4.31 13.51 8.39
N VAL A 150 4.78 12.44 9.02
CA VAL A 150 4.48 12.11 10.41
C VAL A 150 5.55 12.74 11.31
N PRO A 151 5.19 13.68 12.19
CA PRO A 151 6.16 14.32 13.08
C PRO A 151 6.82 13.33 14.03
N MET A 152 8.10 13.56 14.33
CA MET A 152 8.79 12.79 15.36
C MET A 152 8.07 12.89 16.69
N GLY A 153 7.80 11.72 17.33
CA GLY A 153 7.14 11.67 18.62
C GLY A 153 5.63 11.92 18.59
N VAL A 154 4.98 11.78 17.41
CA VAL A 154 3.51 11.83 17.35
C VAL A 154 2.91 10.83 18.33
N ALA A 155 1.91 11.25 19.09
CA ALA A 155 1.20 10.37 20.02
C ALA A 155 0.27 9.41 19.27
N ALA A 156 0.04 8.21 19.83
CA ALA A 156 -0.74 7.17 19.16
C ALA A 156 -2.17 7.61 18.81
N ASP A 157 -2.82 8.39 19.68
CA ASP A 157 -4.15 8.97 19.47
C ASP A 157 -4.19 10.05 18.38
N GLN A 158 -3.03 10.58 17.97
CA GLN A 158 -2.88 11.54 16.89
C GLN A 158 -2.39 10.91 15.59
N ALA A 159 -1.92 9.67 15.61
CA ALA A 159 -1.30 9.04 14.45
C ALA A 159 -2.28 8.82 13.28
N ALA A 160 -3.55 8.51 13.58
CA ALA A 160 -4.56 8.22 12.57
C ALA A 160 -4.82 9.39 11.60
N ILE A 161 -4.61 10.65 12.02
CA ILE A 161 -4.81 11.82 11.16
C ILE A 161 -3.81 11.87 9.99
N HIS A 162 -2.69 11.18 10.11
CA HIS A 162 -1.67 11.09 9.08
C HIS A 162 -2.01 10.06 7.99
N ILE A 163 -2.96 9.16 8.22
CA ILE A 163 -3.39 8.19 7.21
C ILE A 163 -4.20 8.92 6.13
N LYS A 164 -3.72 8.88 4.89
CA LYS A 164 -4.38 9.53 3.74
C LYS A 164 -5.09 8.52 2.86
N LEU A 165 -4.48 7.37 2.63
CA LEU A 165 -5.00 6.33 1.76
C LEU A 165 -4.75 4.95 2.36
N VAL A 166 -5.60 4.01 1.96
CA VAL A 166 -5.50 2.58 2.27
C VAL A 166 -5.51 1.79 0.96
N MET A 167 -4.72 0.74 0.87
CA MET A 167 -4.65 -0.15 -0.29
C MET A 167 -4.31 -1.58 0.14
N LEU A 168 -4.53 -2.56 -0.74
CA LEU A 168 -4.09 -3.93 -0.53
C LEU A 168 -2.64 -4.10 -0.98
N LEU A 169 -1.96 -5.00 -0.31
CA LEU A 169 -0.57 -5.32 -0.52
C LEU A 169 -0.40 -6.84 -0.62
N ASN A 170 0.45 -7.27 -1.54
CA ASN A 170 1.06 -8.59 -1.53
C ASN A 170 2.54 -8.43 -1.23
N ASP A 171 2.93 -8.75 0.02
CA ASP A 171 4.31 -8.70 0.46
C ASP A 171 5.01 -10.04 0.14
N TYR A 172 5.50 -10.14 -1.08
CA TYR A 172 6.17 -11.35 -1.55
C TYR A 172 7.35 -11.72 -0.66
N THR A 173 7.42 -12.99 -0.27
CA THR A 173 8.47 -13.51 0.59
C THR A 173 9.17 -14.69 -0.05
N LEU A 174 10.50 -14.63 -0.14
CA LEU A 174 11.34 -15.74 -0.60
C LEU A 174 11.80 -16.55 0.62
N ARG A 175 10.99 -17.55 1.01
CA ARG A 175 11.12 -18.28 2.28
C ARG A 175 12.46 -18.99 2.44
N ALA A 176 13.08 -19.44 1.36
CA ALA A 176 14.40 -20.07 1.43
C ALA A 176 15.48 -19.09 1.91
N LEU A 177 15.38 -17.82 1.52
CA LEU A 177 16.37 -16.80 1.88
C LEU A 177 16.20 -16.27 3.30
N THR A 178 14.98 -16.30 3.86
CA THR A 178 14.74 -15.80 5.24
C THR A 178 15.62 -16.49 6.27
N LYS A 179 15.90 -17.79 6.07
CA LYS A 179 16.70 -18.60 7.00
C LYS A 179 18.16 -18.14 7.08
N THR A 180 18.68 -17.53 6.02
CA THR A 180 20.06 -17.05 5.95
C THR A 180 20.20 -15.56 6.19
N GLU A 181 19.15 -14.77 5.93
CA GLU A 181 19.17 -13.32 6.14
C GLU A 181 18.89 -12.92 7.57
N LEU A 182 17.81 -13.42 8.17
CA LEU A 182 17.42 -13.03 9.53
C LEU A 182 18.50 -13.24 10.59
N PRO A 183 19.27 -14.36 10.59
CA PRO A 183 20.34 -14.54 11.59
C PRO A 183 21.47 -13.52 11.50
N LYS A 184 21.60 -12.79 10.37
CA LYS A 184 22.60 -11.73 10.22
C LYS A 184 22.27 -10.47 11.03
N GLY A 185 21.02 -10.31 11.49
CA GLY A 185 20.59 -9.22 12.37
C GLY A 185 20.31 -7.88 11.68
N PHE A 186 20.33 -7.81 10.34
CA PHE A 186 20.09 -6.58 9.58
C PHE A 186 18.68 -6.49 8.97
N GLY A 187 17.82 -7.48 9.22
CA GLY A 187 16.49 -7.58 8.63
C GLY A 187 16.51 -8.25 7.25
N PHE A 188 15.47 -7.95 6.47
CA PHE A 188 15.32 -8.52 5.13
C PHE A 188 15.99 -7.64 4.06
N MET A 189 16.54 -8.27 3.04
CA MET A 189 17.08 -7.64 1.84
C MET A 189 16.57 -8.37 0.59
N GLN A 190 17.09 -9.58 0.34
CA GLN A 190 16.71 -10.39 -0.81
C GLN A 190 15.46 -11.22 -0.54
N ALA A 191 15.21 -11.59 0.71
CA ALA A 191 14.05 -12.41 1.10
C ALA A 191 12.72 -11.68 1.00
N LYS A 192 12.73 -10.37 0.94
CA LYS A 192 11.58 -9.48 0.71
C LYS A 192 11.87 -8.62 -0.53
N PRO A 193 11.61 -9.15 -1.74
CA PRO A 193 11.76 -8.39 -2.98
C PRO A 193 10.69 -7.29 -3.06
N THR A 194 10.54 -6.70 -4.24
CA THR A 194 9.52 -5.66 -4.42
C THR A 194 8.11 -6.21 -4.18
N SER A 195 7.27 -5.42 -3.54
CA SER A 195 5.88 -5.75 -3.22
C SER A 195 4.92 -5.38 -4.35
N GLY A 196 3.79 -6.10 -4.43
CA GLY A 196 2.69 -5.81 -5.36
C GLY A 196 1.51 -5.13 -4.67
N PHE A 197 0.86 -4.17 -5.33
CA PHE A 197 -0.24 -3.42 -4.74
C PHE A 197 -1.52 -3.48 -5.57
N SER A 198 -2.67 -3.23 -4.92
CA SER A 198 -3.97 -3.12 -5.58
C SER A 198 -3.99 -1.98 -6.61
N PRO A 199 -4.91 -2.02 -7.61
CA PRO A 199 -4.95 -1.01 -8.66
C PRO A 199 -5.39 0.37 -8.17
N VAL A 200 -6.01 0.43 -7.00
CA VAL A 200 -6.49 1.69 -6.39
C VAL A 200 -6.10 1.77 -4.93
N ALA A 201 -5.84 3.00 -4.48
CA ALA A 201 -5.82 3.37 -3.07
C ALA A 201 -7.09 4.18 -2.76
N VAL A 202 -7.64 4.02 -1.55
CA VAL A 202 -8.89 4.64 -1.15
C VAL A 202 -8.71 5.52 0.09
N THR A 203 -9.43 6.62 0.16
CA THR A 203 -9.52 7.41 1.39
C THR A 203 -10.39 6.71 2.43
N LEU A 204 -10.17 6.98 3.70
CA LEU A 204 -10.85 6.30 4.82
C LEU A 204 -12.38 6.45 4.80
N ASP A 205 -12.91 7.52 4.22
CA ASP A 205 -14.37 7.73 4.05
C ASP A 205 -15.04 6.74 3.08
N GLU A 206 -14.27 6.04 2.26
CA GLU A 206 -14.77 4.94 1.41
C GLU A 206 -14.85 3.59 2.18
N LEU A 207 -14.37 3.55 3.41
CA LEU A 207 -14.27 2.36 4.24
C LEU A 207 -15.17 2.49 5.48
N PRO A 208 -16.46 2.16 5.39
CA PRO A 208 -17.40 2.33 6.50
C PRO A 208 -17.08 1.47 7.74
N GLN A 209 -16.15 0.51 7.59
CA GLN A 209 -15.65 -0.33 8.68
C GLN A 209 -14.42 0.26 9.39
N TRP A 210 -13.96 1.45 8.98
CA TRP A 210 -12.97 2.22 9.70
C TRP A 210 -13.64 2.88 10.92
N ASP A 211 -13.17 2.57 12.12
CA ASP A 211 -13.75 3.06 13.39
C ASP A 211 -13.01 4.28 13.98
N GLY A 212 -12.00 4.78 13.28
CA GLY A 212 -11.11 5.85 13.74
C GLY A 212 -9.73 5.36 14.19
N GLU A 213 -9.60 4.07 14.49
CA GLU A 213 -8.35 3.44 14.92
C GLU A 213 -8.02 2.17 14.13
N LYS A 214 -9.04 1.42 13.74
CA LYS A 214 -8.89 0.09 13.13
C LYS A 214 -9.78 -0.06 11.90
N LEU A 215 -9.31 -0.85 10.96
CA LEU A 215 -10.09 -1.31 9.82
C LEU A 215 -10.60 -2.73 10.10
N ASN A 216 -11.92 -2.86 10.32
CA ASN A 216 -12.58 -4.11 10.67
C ASN A 216 -13.18 -4.78 9.43
N LEU A 217 -12.32 -5.30 8.57
CA LEU A 217 -12.67 -6.01 7.34
C LEU A 217 -11.99 -7.38 7.26
N PRO A 218 -12.65 -8.40 6.65
CA PRO A 218 -11.96 -9.63 6.30
C PRO A 218 -10.96 -9.35 5.17
N LEU A 219 -9.76 -9.87 5.31
CA LEU A 219 -8.77 -9.95 4.24
C LEU A 219 -8.84 -11.36 3.66
N ILE A 220 -9.16 -11.48 2.37
CA ILE A 220 -9.35 -12.74 1.67
C ILE A 220 -8.19 -12.93 0.70
N SER A 221 -7.52 -14.06 0.81
CA SER A 221 -6.47 -14.54 -0.10
C SER A 221 -6.98 -15.78 -0.82
N THR A 222 -6.85 -15.83 -2.15
CA THR A 222 -7.30 -16.95 -3.00
C THR A 222 -6.17 -17.43 -3.90
#